data_aa42daa67f68a4ec5b27ae0b27483d6f
#
_entry.id   aa42daa67f68a4ec5b27ae0b27483d6f
#
_cell.length_a   1.000
_cell.length_b   1.000
_cell.length_c   1.000
_cell.angle_alpha   90.00
_cell.angle_beta   90.00
_cell.angle_gamma   90.00
#
_symmetry.space_group_name_H-M   'P 1'
#
loop_
_entity.id
_entity.type
_entity.pdbx_description
1 polymer ?
#
loop_
_entity_poly.entity_id
_entity_poly.type
_entity_poly.pdbx_seq_one_letter_code
_entity_poly.pdbx_strand_id
1 'polypeptide(L)'
;MTNHLDGADKRTAVIEALAILGSGPEERFDRITRMAHEAFDVPLTFLNLVHHDLVTTQSTFGWHQGSSVPASEQFCASTVLTPEPMVIPDASLDARFAGTAAVAEHGIRFYAGAPLTMVDGTRVGTLCIMDAVPRSFSDEDVALLRDLARWAERELGIAIDRGRVRRVLDGLVPDPVEIPGYDLDVVVAQHDDGGGDVADWRIAPDGALHVTVGRVSAAGPASGLLAATVRGAVAARTGSAVSDAIVGLEAQVTADLSAADAVGSLFHLRLDPTSGHVDFGDAGHGLAVLVPADGPARVLHPLDLPLGLQPESIPRSPGALDLEPGDRLAICTQGVLTSDGLRHLDDLAALVRSAPDGATAVERVRTAVPTDAAVDVTLVVLTRH
;
A
#
# COMPACT_ATOMS: atom_id res chain seq x y z
N MET A 1 26.17 20.22 21.44
CA MET A 1 24.88 20.66 20.85
C MET A 1 24.56 19.96 19.50
N THR A 2 25.50 19.41 18.79
CA THR A 2 25.31 18.73 17.48
C THR A 2 24.60 17.37 17.55
N ASN A 3 24.67 16.65 18.66
CA ASN A 3 24.12 15.28 18.77
C ASN A 3 22.58 15.20 18.98
N HIS A 4 21.92 16.29 19.34
CA HIS A 4 20.46 16.32 19.55
C HIS A 4 19.68 16.60 18.25
N LEU A 5 20.25 17.42 17.35
CA LEU A 5 19.63 17.71 16.05
C LEU A 5 19.63 16.48 15.12
N ASP A 6 20.73 15.72 15.10
CA ASP A 6 20.84 14.46 14.35
C ASP A 6 19.79 13.42 14.79
N GLY A 7 19.48 13.35 16.08
CA GLY A 7 18.50 12.39 16.62
C GLY A 7 17.04 12.77 16.31
N ALA A 8 16.71 14.05 16.23
CA ALA A 8 15.37 14.54 15.88
C ALA A 8 15.08 14.35 14.39
N ASP A 9 16.02 14.70 13.52
CA ASP A 9 15.90 14.55 12.08
C ASP A 9 15.79 13.08 11.69
N LYS A 10 16.62 12.21 12.30
CA LYS A 10 16.54 10.77 12.11
C LYS A 10 15.18 10.20 12.54
N ARG A 11 14.66 10.63 13.68
CA ARG A 11 13.35 10.23 14.19
C ARG A 11 12.23 10.63 13.23
N THR A 12 12.24 11.87 12.76
CA THR A 12 11.28 12.38 11.79
C THR A 12 11.30 11.55 10.51
N ALA A 13 12.48 11.27 9.94
CA ALA A 13 12.61 10.46 8.74
C ALA A 13 12.07 9.02 8.93
N VAL A 14 12.28 8.43 10.12
CA VAL A 14 11.71 7.11 10.44
C VAL A 14 10.19 7.16 10.54
N ILE A 15 9.61 8.20 11.17
CA ILE A 15 8.16 8.35 11.32
C ILE A 15 7.49 8.62 9.95
N GLU A 16 8.09 9.44 9.10
CA GLU A 16 7.63 9.63 7.72
C GLU A 16 7.66 8.32 6.92
N ALA A 17 8.69 7.50 7.18
CA ALA A 17 8.80 6.17 6.56
C ALA A 17 7.72 5.19 7.04
N LEU A 18 7.12 5.40 8.23
CA LEU A 18 6.00 4.61 8.73
C LEU A 18 4.72 4.82 7.91
N ALA A 19 4.58 5.97 7.24
CA ALA A 19 3.40 6.37 6.46
C ALA A 19 2.06 6.26 7.25
N ILE A 20 2.12 6.36 8.58
CA ILE A 20 0.94 6.24 9.47
C ILE A 20 0.45 7.59 9.98
N LEU A 21 1.20 8.67 9.75
CA LEU A 21 0.74 10.01 10.12
C LEU A 21 -0.48 10.37 9.28
N GLY A 22 -1.63 10.53 9.95
CA GLY A 22 -2.89 10.86 9.29
C GLY A 22 -3.63 9.68 8.66
N SER A 23 -3.20 8.43 8.88
CA SER A 23 -3.92 7.23 8.41
C SER A 23 -5.28 7.01 9.09
N GLY A 24 -5.59 7.77 10.15
CA GLY A 24 -6.81 7.58 10.94
C GLY A 24 -6.69 6.46 11.97
N PRO A 25 -7.83 6.03 12.57
CA PRO A 25 -7.87 4.94 13.54
C PRO A 25 -7.45 3.60 12.93
N GLU A 26 -6.59 2.86 13.65
CA GLU A 26 -6.16 1.54 13.25
C GLU A 26 -6.29 0.55 14.43
N GLU A 27 -7.13 -0.48 14.30
CA GLU A 27 -7.43 -1.43 15.37
C GLU A 27 -6.16 -2.08 15.95
N ARG A 28 -5.10 -2.26 15.16
CA ARG A 28 -3.81 -2.80 15.65
C ARG A 28 -3.17 -1.93 16.74
N PHE A 29 -3.39 -0.62 16.72
CA PHE A 29 -2.92 0.31 17.76
C PHE A 29 -3.98 0.52 18.84
N ASP A 30 -5.27 0.59 18.45
CA ASP A 30 -6.38 0.83 19.37
C ASP A 30 -6.56 -0.29 20.39
N ARG A 31 -6.29 -1.55 19.99
CA ARG A 31 -6.29 -2.68 20.94
C ARG A 31 -5.17 -2.57 21.98
N ILE A 32 -4.02 -1.94 21.65
CA ILE A 32 -2.91 -1.76 22.60
C ILE A 32 -3.26 -0.69 23.63
N THR A 33 -3.80 0.47 23.20
CA THR A 33 -4.22 1.54 24.11
C THR A 33 -5.38 1.09 24.98
N ARG A 34 -6.34 0.33 24.47
CA ARG A 34 -7.44 -0.28 25.23
C ARG A 34 -6.92 -1.28 26.27
N MET A 35 -5.98 -2.14 25.90
CA MET A 35 -5.38 -3.08 26.84
C MET A 35 -4.58 -2.36 27.94
N ALA A 36 -3.86 -1.30 27.61
CA ALA A 36 -3.18 -0.49 28.61
C ALA A 36 -4.17 0.19 29.58
N HIS A 37 -5.31 0.69 29.08
CA HIS A 37 -6.39 1.20 29.91
C HIS A 37 -6.87 0.14 30.91
N GLU A 38 -7.19 -1.06 30.43
CA GLU A 38 -7.70 -2.16 31.27
C GLU A 38 -6.65 -2.66 32.28
N ALA A 39 -5.40 -2.80 31.85
CA ALA A 39 -4.34 -3.37 32.68
C ALA A 39 -3.94 -2.45 33.87
N PHE A 40 -3.97 -1.15 33.67
CA PHE A 40 -3.56 -0.16 34.68
C PHE A 40 -4.73 0.56 35.35
N ASP A 41 -5.96 0.30 34.94
CA ASP A 41 -7.17 0.98 35.42
C ASP A 41 -6.99 2.50 35.42
N VAL A 42 -6.56 3.07 34.27
CA VAL A 42 -6.31 4.51 34.07
C VAL A 42 -7.27 5.09 33.04
N PRO A 43 -7.76 6.33 33.20
CA PRO A 43 -8.74 6.92 32.29
C PRO A 43 -8.18 7.27 30.92
N LEU A 44 -6.86 7.49 30.81
CA LEU A 44 -6.24 7.99 29.59
C LEU A 44 -5.02 7.13 29.21
N THR A 45 -5.01 6.67 27.97
CA THR A 45 -3.87 5.98 27.37
C THR A 45 -3.60 6.52 25.96
N PHE A 46 -2.33 6.58 25.57
CA PHE A 46 -1.93 7.14 24.29
C PHE A 46 -0.79 6.34 23.68
N LEU A 47 -0.88 6.13 22.38
CA LEU A 47 0.25 5.82 21.53
C LEU A 47 0.56 7.08 20.72
N ASN A 48 1.65 7.75 21.08
CA ASN A 48 2.05 9.03 20.51
C ASN A 48 3.33 8.90 19.70
N LEU A 49 3.40 9.60 18.58
CA LEU A 49 4.59 9.78 17.75
C LEU A 49 5.16 11.18 17.97
N VAL A 50 6.50 11.28 18.09
CA VAL A 50 7.20 12.55 18.34
C VAL A 50 8.04 12.88 17.11
N HIS A 51 7.60 13.85 16.32
CA HIS A 51 8.26 14.26 15.08
C HIS A 51 8.30 15.78 14.94
N HIS A 52 9.33 16.30 14.33
CA HIS A 52 9.61 17.73 14.33
C HIS A 52 9.45 18.28 15.76
N ASP A 53 8.70 19.37 15.92
CA ASP A 53 8.36 19.97 17.21
C ASP A 53 6.94 19.60 17.69
N LEU A 54 6.42 18.43 17.23
CA LEU A 54 5.07 17.98 17.49
C LEU A 54 5.04 16.60 18.15
N VAL A 55 4.01 16.39 18.96
CA VAL A 55 3.54 15.06 19.40
C VAL A 55 2.20 14.81 18.73
N THR A 56 2.12 13.79 17.92
CA THR A 56 0.89 13.37 17.23
C THR A 56 0.34 12.10 17.86
N THR A 57 -0.94 12.12 18.23
CA THR A 57 -1.63 10.98 18.83
C THR A 57 -2.10 10.04 17.72
N GLN A 58 -1.44 8.88 17.60
CA GLN A 58 -1.79 7.83 16.63
C GLN A 58 -2.95 6.97 17.11
N SER A 59 -2.99 6.65 18.40
CA SER A 59 -4.09 5.92 19.03
C SER A 59 -4.26 6.37 20.48
N THR A 60 -5.49 6.33 20.99
CA THR A 60 -5.80 6.74 22.35
C THR A 60 -7.06 6.05 22.87
N PHE A 61 -7.11 5.88 24.20
CA PHE A 61 -8.35 5.62 24.92
C PHE A 61 -8.63 6.81 25.85
N GLY A 62 -9.88 7.28 25.88
CA GLY A 62 -10.32 8.37 26.73
C GLY A 62 -10.02 9.79 26.24
N TRP A 63 -9.44 9.95 25.04
CA TRP A 63 -9.13 11.25 24.43
C TRP A 63 -9.43 11.29 22.92
N HIS A 64 -9.21 12.45 22.29
CA HIS A 64 -9.42 12.63 20.85
C HIS A 64 -8.20 12.14 20.05
N GLN A 65 -8.44 11.25 19.09
CA GLN A 65 -7.42 10.72 18.18
C GLN A 65 -7.06 11.72 17.07
N GLY A 66 -5.83 11.62 16.53
CA GLY A 66 -5.36 12.45 15.42
C GLY A 66 -4.96 13.88 15.82
N SER A 67 -4.96 14.22 17.12
CA SER A 67 -4.49 15.52 17.57
C SER A 67 -2.96 15.63 17.51
N SER A 68 -2.47 16.80 17.07
CA SER A 68 -1.04 17.15 17.15
C SER A 68 -0.88 18.37 18.06
N VAL A 69 0.06 18.28 18.99
CA VAL A 69 0.34 19.33 19.97
C VAL A 69 1.84 19.63 20.01
N PRO A 70 2.26 20.87 20.41
CA PRO A 70 3.68 21.20 20.53
C PRO A 70 4.41 20.26 21.48
N ALA A 71 5.56 19.75 21.05
CA ALA A 71 6.36 18.80 21.83
C ALA A 71 6.92 19.41 23.13
N SER A 72 7.17 20.72 23.14
CA SER A 72 7.75 21.44 24.30
C SER A 72 6.90 21.36 25.58
N GLU A 73 5.62 21.06 25.45
CA GLU A 73 4.67 21.01 26.57
C GLU A 73 4.24 19.59 26.95
N GLN A 74 4.88 18.57 26.34
CA GLN A 74 4.44 17.19 26.46
C GLN A 74 5.45 16.30 27.17
N PHE A 75 4.95 15.44 28.07
CA PHE A 75 5.75 14.39 28.75
C PHE A 75 6.46 13.47 27.73
N CYS A 76 5.78 13.15 26.62
CA CYS A 76 6.25 12.23 25.59
C CYS A 76 7.56 12.72 24.95
N ALA A 77 7.71 14.04 24.75
CA ALA A 77 8.93 14.63 24.22
C ALA A 77 10.14 14.43 25.14
N SER A 78 9.93 14.38 26.44
CA SER A 78 10.98 14.06 27.42
C SER A 78 11.24 12.55 27.47
N THR A 79 10.19 11.73 27.40
CA THR A 79 10.30 10.26 27.47
C THR A 79 11.13 9.69 26.32
N VAL A 80 10.98 10.19 25.08
CA VAL A 80 11.75 9.70 23.93
C VAL A 80 13.25 10.00 23.99
N LEU A 81 13.70 10.83 24.92
CA LEU A 81 15.13 11.18 25.03
C LEU A 81 15.95 10.07 25.69
N THR A 82 15.33 9.21 26.48
CA THR A 82 15.99 8.10 27.20
C THR A 82 15.42 6.73 26.77
N PRO A 83 16.17 5.65 26.89
CA PRO A 83 15.65 4.30 26.61
C PRO A 83 14.77 3.75 27.72
N GLU A 84 14.77 4.39 28.90
CA GLU A 84 14.04 3.93 30.07
C GLU A 84 12.64 4.59 30.14
N PRO A 85 11.63 3.89 30.65
CA PRO A 85 10.33 4.48 30.95
C PRO A 85 10.46 5.64 31.93
N MET A 86 9.66 6.67 31.70
CA MET A 86 9.55 7.80 32.61
C MET A 86 8.27 7.67 33.45
N VAL A 87 8.40 7.72 34.78
CA VAL A 87 7.28 7.66 35.70
C VAL A 87 7.26 8.93 36.54
N ILE A 88 6.11 9.59 36.59
CA ILE A 88 5.86 10.80 37.37
C ILE A 88 4.62 10.57 38.24
N PRO A 89 4.80 10.22 39.51
CA PRO A 89 3.69 9.91 40.44
C PRO A 89 2.73 11.09 40.66
N ASP A 90 3.26 12.32 40.68
CA ASP A 90 2.49 13.56 40.74
C ASP A 90 3.18 14.67 39.95
N ALA A 91 2.65 14.96 38.78
CA ALA A 91 3.21 15.93 37.83
C ALA A 91 3.07 17.39 38.35
N SER A 92 2.19 17.67 39.31
CA SER A 92 2.07 18.99 39.90
C SER A 92 3.26 19.35 40.81
N LEU A 93 4.01 18.33 41.24
CA LEU A 93 5.20 18.48 42.07
C LEU A 93 6.50 18.43 41.26
N ASP A 94 6.43 18.09 39.96
CA ASP A 94 7.60 18.05 39.10
C ASP A 94 7.80 19.40 38.38
N ALA A 95 8.93 20.05 38.71
CA ALA A 95 9.23 21.39 38.22
C ALA A 95 9.31 21.48 36.68
N ARG A 96 9.52 20.38 35.98
CA ARG A 96 9.55 20.33 34.53
C ARG A 96 8.16 20.44 33.90
N PHE A 97 7.12 19.97 34.60
CA PHE A 97 5.79 19.77 34.04
C PHE A 97 4.67 20.54 34.76
N ALA A 98 4.89 20.99 36.00
CA ALA A 98 3.87 21.65 36.81
C ALA A 98 3.21 22.85 36.14
N GLY A 99 3.93 23.56 35.26
CA GLY A 99 3.43 24.71 34.49
C GLY A 99 2.90 24.39 33.08
N THR A 100 2.92 23.15 32.67
CA THR A 100 2.43 22.76 31.33
C THR A 100 0.91 22.78 31.27
N ALA A 101 0.33 22.94 30.05
CA ALA A 101 -1.11 22.88 29.82
C ALA A 101 -1.71 21.54 30.28
N ALA A 102 -0.98 20.44 30.10
CA ALA A 102 -1.41 19.11 30.56
C ALA A 102 -1.70 19.09 32.08
N VAL A 103 -0.87 19.73 32.89
CA VAL A 103 -1.01 19.78 34.35
C VAL A 103 -1.94 20.92 34.78
N ALA A 104 -1.75 22.13 34.22
CA ALA A 104 -2.44 23.33 34.66
C ALA A 104 -3.89 23.43 34.16
N GLU A 105 -4.15 23.02 32.90
CA GLU A 105 -5.45 23.16 32.25
C GLU A 105 -6.22 21.83 32.22
N HIS A 106 -5.54 20.72 31.92
CA HIS A 106 -6.17 19.40 31.80
C HIS A 106 -6.13 18.60 33.11
N GLY A 107 -5.48 19.09 34.13
CA GLY A 107 -5.51 18.52 35.49
C GLY A 107 -4.76 17.18 35.62
N ILE A 108 -3.86 16.84 34.69
CA ILE A 108 -3.07 15.61 34.78
C ILE A 108 -2.17 15.67 36.02
N ARG A 109 -2.16 14.56 36.77
CA ARG A 109 -1.32 14.38 37.97
C ARG A 109 -0.35 13.22 37.81
N PHE A 110 -0.79 12.11 37.29
CA PHE A 110 0.03 10.95 37.04
C PHE A 110 0.38 10.78 35.56
N TYR A 111 1.62 10.41 35.30
CA TYR A 111 2.12 10.03 34.01
C TYR A 111 3.07 8.84 34.12
N ALA A 112 2.90 7.82 33.29
CA ALA A 112 3.91 6.83 33.02
C ALA A 112 3.99 6.58 31.51
N GLY A 113 5.20 6.62 30.94
CA GLY A 113 5.43 6.45 29.51
C GLY A 113 6.64 5.60 29.22
N ALA A 114 6.51 4.63 28.34
CA ALA A 114 7.61 3.85 27.78
C ALA A 114 7.94 4.33 26.37
N PRO A 115 9.21 4.58 26.04
CA PRO A 115 9.60 4.96 24.68
C PRO A 115 9.37 3.80 23.70
N LEU A 116 8.98 4.12 22.48
CA LEU A 116 8.84 3.17 21.36
C LEU A 116 10.13 3.21 20.54
N THR A 117 10.88 2.11 20.57
CA THR A 117 12.22 2.01 19.98
C THR A 117 12.20 1.09 18.78
N MET A 118 12.60 1.61 17.63
CA MET A 118 12.71 0.81 16.40
C MET A 118 13.98 -0.05 16.41
N VAL A 119 14.04 -1.02 15.48
CA VAL A 119 15.16 -1.99 15.37
C VAL A 119 16.53 -1.31 15.23
N ASP A 120 16.58 -0.13 14.62
CA ASP A 120 17.81 0.67 14.44
C ASP A 120 18.17 1.53 15.67
N GLY A 121 17.44 1.37 16.79
CA GLY A 121 17.60 2.11 18.02
C GLY A 121 16.97 3.50 18.04
N THR A 122 16.28 3.91 16.96
CA THR A 122 15.58 5.20 16.90
C THR A 122 14.32 5.16 17.74
N ARG A 123 14.17 6.09 18.69
CA ARG A 123 12.95 6.22 19.50
C ARG A 123 11.97 7.16 18.82
N VAL A 124 10.86 6.62 18.35
CA VAL A 124 9.87 7.31 17.48
C VAL A 124 8.70 7.91 18.24
N GLY A 125 8.45 7.45 19.46
CA GLY A 125 7.28 7.88 20.22
C GLY A 125 7.19 7.23 21.57
N THR A 126 5.98 7.17 22.14
CA THR A 126 5.71 6.61 23.46
C THR A 126 4.38 5.86 23.49
N LEU A 127 4.35 4.77 24.25
CA LEU A 127 3.10 4.29 24.83
C LEU A 127 3.02 4.87 26.25
N CYS A 128 1.99 5.66 26.53
CA CYS A 128 1.87 6.29 27.86
C CYS A 128 0.45 6.23 28.41
N ILE A 129 0.38 6.31 29.74
CA ILE A 129 -0.82 6.29 30.53
C ILE A 129 -0.85 7.52 31.44
N MET A 130 -2.03 8.07 31.66
CA MET A 130 -2.19 9.30 32.46
C MET A 130 -3.44 9.23 33.34
N ASP A 131 -3.39 9.95 34.44
CA ASP A 131 -4.53 10.12 35.34
C ASP A 131 -4.57 11.54 35.94
N ALA A 132 -5.78 11.98 36.31
CA ALA A 132 -6.00 13.23 37.04
C ALA A 132 -5.74 13.12 38.56
N VAL A 133 -5.44 11.91 39.05
CA VAL A 133 -5.05 11.68 40.44
C VAL A 133 -3.61 11.15 40.51
N PRO A 134 -2.83 11.53 41.56
CA PRO A 134 -1.51 10.93 41.76
C PRO A 134 -1.59 9.42 41.96
N ARG A 135 -0.59 8.68 41.43
CA ARG A 135 -0.52 7.21 41.55
C ARG A 135 0.88 6.75 41.94
N SER A 136 0.95 5.68 42.72
CA SER A 136 2.17 4.86 42.83
C SER A 136 2.25 3.92 41.64
N PHE A 137 3.44 3.67 41.15
CA PHE A 137 3.67 2.80 40.00
C PHE A 137 4.85 1.90 40.33
N SER A 138 4.61 0.60 40.42
CA SER A 138 5.58 -0.39 40.85
C SER A 138 6.55 -0.79 39.74
N ASP A 139 7.63 -1.46 40.08
CA ASP A 139 8.56 -2.04 39.09
C ASP A 139 7.86 -3.08 38.20
N GLU A 140 6.85 -3.79 38.71
CA GLU A 140 6.02 -4.73 37.94
C GLU A 140 5.16 -3.99 36.93
N ASP A 141 4.57 -2.85 37.32
CA ASP A 141 3.80 -2.00 36.41
C ASP A 141 4.70 -1.41 35.31
N VAL A 142 5.92 -0.99 35.65
CA VAL A 142 6.92 -0.51 34.69
C VAL A 142 7.29 -1.64 33.70
N ALA A 143 7.46 -2.87 34.17
CA ALA A 143 7.77 -4.02 33.29
C ALA A 143 6.60 -4.29 32.33
N LEU A 144 5.35 -4.28 32.82
CA LEU A 144 4.16 -4.48 32.02
C LEU A 144 4.00 -3.38 30.96
N LEU A 145 4.23 -2.11 31.32
CA LEU A 145 4.17 -0.99 30.38
C LEU A 145 5.23 -1.13 29.27
N ARG A 146 6.43 -1.61 29.61
CA ARG A 146 7.47 -1.94 28.63
C ARG A 146 7.04 -3.06 27.68
N ASP A 147 6.39 -4.11 28.18
CA ASP A 147 5.95 -5.23 27.36
C ASP A 147 4.85 -4.81 26.37
N LEU A 148 3.93 -3.96 26.80
CA LEU A 148 2.94 -3.34 25.92
C LEU A 148 3.61 -2.41 24.89
N ALA A 149 4.62 -1.63 25.29
CA ALA A 149 5.39 -0.80 24.37
C ALA A 149 6.12 -1.66 23.31
N ARG A 150 6.73 -2.80 23.69
CA ARG A 150 7.33 -3.73 22.73
C ARG A 150 6.32 -4.33 21.76
N TRP A 151 5.08 -4.52 22.18
CA TRP A 151 4.04 -4.91 21.25
C TRP A 151 3.75 -3.78 20.24
N ALA A 152 3.62 -2.54 20.68
CA ALA A 152 3.47 -1.39 19.81
C ALA A 152 4.66 -1.23 18.83
N GLU A 153 5.89 -1.44 19.30
CA GLU A 153 7.10 -1.43 18.47
C GLU A 153 7.04 -2.47 17.34
N ARG A 154 6.55 -3.68 17.62
CA ARG A 154 6.36 -4.72 16.58
C ARG A 154 5.32 -4.31 15.55
N GLU A 155 4.18 -3.76 15.97
CA GLU A 155 3.15 -3.27 15.03
C GLU A 155 3.66 -2.12 14.16
N LEU A 156 4.46 -1.21 14.74
CA LEU A 156 5.13 -0.13 14.01
C LEU A 156 6.18 -0.68 13.02
N GLY A 157 6.95 -1.69 13.42
CA GLY A 157 7.94 -2.35 12.57
C GLY A 157 7.32 -2.98 11.32
N ILE A 158 6.20 -3.68 11.48
CA ILE A 158 5.43 -4.24 10.37
C ILE A 158 4.95 -3.13 9.42
N ALA A 159 4.54 -1.98 9.93
CA ALA A 159 4.14 -0.84 9.11
C ALA A 159 5.29 -0.28 8.26
N ILE A 160 6.51 -0.20 8.83
CA ILE A 160 7.70 0.27 8.07
C ILE A 160 7.99 -0.65 6.89
N ASP A 161 7.98 -1.96 7.12
CA ASP A 161 8.31 -2.93 6.07
C ASP A 161 7.27 -2.89 4.95
N ARG A 162 5.99 -2.80 5.30
CA ARG A 162 4.89 -2.62 4.32
C ARG A 162 5.05 -1.32 3.51
N GLY A 163 5.27 -0.20 4.17
CA GLY A 163 5.46 1.09 3.50
C GLY A 163 6.71 1.16 2.61
N ARG A 164 7.76 0.40 2.93
CA ARG A 164 8.95 0.27 2.07
C ARG A 164 8.66 -0.54 0.83
N VAL A 165 8.02 -1.70 0.97
CA VAL A 165 7.60 -2.53 -0.17
C VAL A 165 6.70 -1.74 -1.09
N ARG A 166 5.66 -1.08 -0.56
CA ARG A 166 4.75 -0.24 -1.34
C ARG A 166 5.49 0.83 -2.15
N ARG A 167 6.39 1.61 -1.53
CA ARG A 167 7.16 2.64 -2.26
C ARG A 167 8.01 2.07 -3.39
N VAL A 168 8.56 0.87 -3.22
CA VAL A 168 9.28 0.18 -4.30
C VAL A 168 8.31 -0.19 -5.42
N LEU A 169 7.15 -0.74 -5.09
CA LEU A 169 6.14 -1.15 -6.06
C LEU A 169 5.54 0.06 -6.81
N ASP A 170 5.24 1.15 -6.10
CA ASP A 170 4.78 2.42 -6.71
C ASP A 170 5.85 2.98 -7.68
N GLY A 171 7.12 2.89 -7.31
CA GLY A 171 8.25 3.28 -8.17
C GLY A 171 8.49 2.35 -9.36
N LEU A 172 7.82 1.19 -9.41
CA LEU A 172 7.87 0.29 -10.57
C LEU A 172 6.78 0.62 -11.62
N VAL A 173 5.77 1.41 -11.29
CA VAL A 173 4.77 1.86 -12.28
C VAL A 173 5.49 2.69 -13.34
N PRO A 174 5.38 2.36 -14.65
CA PRO A 174 6.08 3.09 -15.68
C PRO A 174 5.57 4.52 -15.84
N ASP A 175 6.44 5.40 -16.34
CA ASP A 175 6.02 6.74 -16.76
C ASP A 175 4.99 6.67 -17.92
N PRO A 176 4.12 7.67 -18.05
CA PRO A 176 3.23 7.78 -19.19
C PRO A 176 4.00 7.74 -20.52
N VAL A 177 3.41 7.10 -21.53
CA VAL A 177 3.97 7.03 -22.88
C VAL A 177 3.07 7.74 -23.88
N GLU A 178 3.67 8.41 -24.84
CA GLU A 178 2.96 9.04 -25.96
C GLU A 178 3.01 8.11 -27.18
N ILE A 179 1.85 7.79 -27.75
CA ILE A 179 1.72 6.89 -28.88
C ILE A 179 0.89 7.60 -29.95
N PRO A 180 1.45 7.87 -31.14
CA PRO A 180 0.71 8.58 -32.19
C PRO A 180 -0.58 7.85 -32.55
N GLY A 181 -1.72 8.54 -32.45
CA GLY A 181 -3.05 8.00 -32.77
C GLY A 181 -3.68 7.15 -31.66
N TYR A 182 -3.10 7.12 -30.46
CA TYR A 182 -3.63 6.36 -29.32
C TYR A 182 -3.48 7.14 -28.01
N ASP A 183 -4.44 6.93 -27.11
CA ASP A 183 -4.32 7.27 -25.70
C ASP A 183 -4.20 5.99 -24.86
N LEU A 184 -3.29 6.03 -23.87
CA LEU A 184 -3.12 4.99 -22.86
C LEU A 184 -3.40 5.57 -21.49
N ASP A 185 -4.60 5.34 -20.98
CA ASP A 185 -5.06 5.85 -19.69
C ASP A 185 -5.01 4.75 -18.64
N VAL A 186 -4.45 5.07 -17.45
CA VAL A 186 -4.19 4.05 -16.44
C VAL A 186 -4.53 4.53 -15.04
N VAL A 187 -5.02 3.61 -14.21
CA VAL A 187 -4.99 3.68 -12.75
C VAL A 187 -4.33 2.45 -12.20
N VAL A 188 -3.37 2.66 -11.30
CA VAL A 188 -2.74 1.61 -10.49
C VAL A 188 -2.80 2.09 -9.06
N ALA A 189 -3.53 1.35 -8.22
CA ALA A 189 -3.62 1.58 -6.79
C ALA A 189 -3.30 0.28 -6.08
N GLN A 190 -2.20 0.27 -5.35
CA GLN A 190 -1.74 -0.92 -4.63
C GLN A 190 -2.17 -0.87 -3.17
N HIS A 191 -2.60 -2.01 -2.63
CA HIS A 191 -3.00 -2.16 -1.24
C HIS A 191 -1.79 -2.32 -0.30
N ASP A 192 -1.97 -1.94 0.97
CA ASP A 192 -0.90 -1.92 1.98
C ASP A 192 -0.29 -3.29 2.34
N ASP A 193 -0.98 -4.39 2.05
CA ASP A 193 -0.51 -5.75 2.39
C ASP A 193 0.48 -6.35 1.38
N GLY A 194 1.04 -5.51 0.50
CA GLY A 194 2.19 -5.90 -0.30
C GLY A 194 1.93 -6.11 -1.77
N GLY A 195 0.76 -5.70 -2.27
CA GLY A 195 0.42 -5.67 -3.69
C GLY A 195 0.71 -6.98 -4.43
N GLY A 196 -0.03 -7.27 -5.45
CA GLY A 196 0.22 -8.44 -6.29
C GLY A 196 -0.07 -8.15 -7.74
N ASP A 197 -0.59 -6.93 -8.00
CA ASP A 197 -0.88 -6.52 -9.37
C ASP A 197 0.41 -6.25 -10.14
N VAL A 198 0.40 -6.67 -11.39
CA VAL A 198 1.44 -6.41 -12.39
C VAL A 198 0.89 -5.41 -13.38
N ALA A 199 1.55 -4.27 -13.51
CA ALA A 199 1.26 -3.26 -14.53
C ALA A 199 2.57 -2.82 -15.18
N ASP A 200 2.65 -2.93 -16.50
CA ASP A 200 3.80 -2.45 -17.27
C ASP A 200 3.35 -2.01 -18.66
N TRP A 201 3.93 -0.94 -19.16
CA TRP A 201 3.76 -0.48 -20.54
C TRP A 201 5.04 0.20 -21.01
N ARG A 202 5.36 -0.03 -22.27
CA ARG A 202 6.56 0.54 -22.88
C ARG A 202 6.50 0.53 -24.39
N ILE A 203 7.23 1.42 -25.02
CA ILE A 203 7.45 1.41 -26.45
C ILE A 203 8.74 0.64 -26.72
N ALA A 204 8.67 -0.39 -27.56
CA ALA A 204 9.82 -1.16 -28.00
C ALA A 204 10.63 -0.38 -29.07
N PRO A 205 11.89 -0.79 -29.36
CA PRO A 205 12.71 -0.11 -30.36
C PRO A 205 12.14 -0.08 -31.77
N ASP A 206 11.24 -1.01 -32.10
CA ASP A 206 10.50 -1.07 -33.37
C ASP A 206 9.26 -0.16 -33.40
N GLY A 207 8.99 0.58 -32.34
CA GLY A 207 7.85 1.49 -32.18
C GLY A 207 6.57 0.81 -31.69
N ALA A 208 6.56 -0.51 -31.47
CA ALA A 208 5.39 -1.20 -30.95
C ALA A 208 5.16 -0.87 -29.46
N LEU A 209 3.89 -0.71 -29.07
CA LEU A 209 3.50 -0.61 -27.67
C LEU A 209 3.32 -2.01 -27.09
N HIS A 210 3.97 -2.26 -25.96
CA HIS A 210 3.71 -3.43 -25.12
C HIS A 210 2.97 -3.00 -23.86
N VAL A 211 1.90 -3.72 -23.52
CA VAL A 211 1.15 -3.53 -22.26
C VAL A 211 1.03 -4.88 -21.57
N THR A 212 1.25 -4.88 -20.28
CA THR A 212 1.12 -6.06 -19.42
C THR A 212 0.27 -5.71 -18.22
N VAL A 213 -0.79 -6.47 -18.01
CA VAL A 213 -1.64 -6.40 -16.81
C VAL A 213 -1.79 -7.81 -16.25
N GLY A 214 -1.62 -7.97 -14.96
CA GLY A 214 -1.73 -9.27 -14.34
C GLY A 214 -1.81 -9.18 -12.82
N ARG A 215 -1.82 -10.35 -12.19
CA ARG A 215 -1.81 -10.48 -10.74
C ARG A 215 -1.05 -11.71 -10.31
N VAL A 216 -0.25 -11.56 -9.27
CA VAL A 216 0.33 -12.69 -8.53
C VAL A 216 -0.36 -12.76 -7.18
N SER A 217 -0.94 -13.93 -6.88
CA SER A 217 -1.60 -14.21 -5.60
C SER A 217 -0.69 -15.10 -4.76
N ALA A 218 -0.18 -14.55 -3.67
CA ALA A 218 0.63 -15.23 -2.66
C ALA A 218 0.27 -14.70 -1.26
N ALA A 219 0.79 -15.33 -0.22
CA ALA A 219 0.59 -14.87 1.14
C ALA A 219 1.50 -13.67 1.46
N GLY A 220 0.92 -12.59 1.98
CA GLY A 220 1.64 -11.42 2.49
C GLY A 220 2.52 -10.71 1.44
N PRO A 221 3.69 -10.18 1.84
CA PRO A 221 4.57 -9.39 0.96
C PRO A 221 5.16 -10.16 -0.23
N ALA A 222 5.07 -11.50 -0.23
CA ALA A 222 5.59 -12.33 -1.32
C ALA A 222 4.90 -12.05 -2.65
N SER A 223 3.59 -11.69 -2.64
CA SER A 223 2.85 -11.34 -3.86
C SER A 223 3.49 -10.15 -4.59
N GLY A 224 3.83 -9.07 -3.88
CA GLY A 224 4.47 -7.89 -4.47
C GLY A 224 5.88 -8.16 -5.02
N LEU A 225 6.68 -8.95 -4.31
CA LEU A 225 8.02 -9.32 -4.78
C LEU A 225 7.96 -10.17 -6.05
N LEU A 226 7.06 -11.15 -6.10
CA LEU A 226 6.84 -11.98 -7.27
C LEU A 226 6.22 -11.19 -8.44
N ALA A 227 5.29 -10.27 -8.16
CA ALA A 227 4.74 -9.38 -9.18
C ALA A 227 5.84 -8.51 -9.81
N ALA A 228 6.75 -7.96 -9.03
CA ALA A 228 7.91 -7.22 -9.52
C ALA A 228 8.84 -8.11 -10.38
N THR A 229 9.04 -9.38 -9.99
CA THR A 229 9.83 -10.36 -10.77
C THR A 229 9.16 -10.67 -12.10
N VAL A 230 7.85 -10.95 -12.10
CA VAL A 230 7.04 -11.19 -13.32
C VAL A 230 7.14 -9.99 -14.26
N ARG A 231 6.92 -8.77 -13.73
CA ARG A 231 7.05 -7.54 -14.50
C ARG A 231 8.42 -7.39 -15.16
N GLY A 232 9.50 -7.56 -14.40
CA GLY A 232 10.87 -7.46 -14.92
C GLY A 232 11.17 -8.50 -16.00
N ALA A 233 10.66 -9.71 -15.82
CA ALA A 233 10.85 -10.81 -16.77
C ALA A 233 10.11 -10.58 -18.10
N VAL A 234 8.88 -10.04 -18.09
CA VAL A 234 8.14 -9.63 -19.32
C VAL A 234 8.86 -8.46 -19.98
N ALA A 235 9.24 -7.45 -19.21
CA ALA A 235 9.92 -6.25 -19.69
C ALA A 235 11.20 -6.56 -20.48
N ALA A 236 11.91 -7.61 -20.10
CA ALA A 236 13.14 -8.03 -20.77
C ALA A 236 12.88 -8.74 -22.13
N ARG A 237 11.61 -9.01 -22.48
CA ARG A 237 11.22 -9.82 -23.65
C ARG A 237 10.40 -9.09 -24.70
N THR A 238 10.37 -7.76 -24.67
CA THR A 238 9.60 -6.94 -25.63
C THR A 238 10.09 -7.05 -27.09
N GLY A 239 11.25 -7.66 -27.35
CA GLY A 239 11.72 -7.97 -28.71
C GLY A 239 11.28 -9.34 -29.25
N SER A 240 10.51 -10.11 -28.47
CA SER A 240 10.03 -11.45 -28.84
C SER A 240 8.55 -11.40 -29.27
N ALA A 241 8.10 -12.43 -30.01
CA ALA A 241 6.67 -12.64 -30.19
C ALA A 241 5.98 -12.82 -28.83
N VAL A 242 4.72 -12.41 -28.71
CA VAL A 242 3.99 -12.40 -27.44
C VAL A 242 3.94 -13.79 -26.79
N SER A 243 3.68 -14.84 -27.56
CA SER A 243 3.70 -16.22 -27.06
C SER A 243 5.06 -16.64 -26.50
N ASP A 244 6.15 -16.31 -27.21
CA ASP A 244 7.52 -16.63 -26.78
C ASP A 244 7.92 -15.84 -25.54
N ALA A 245 7.46 -14.60 -25.43
CA ALA A 245 7.67 -13.77 -24.25
C ALA A 245 7.05 -14.39 -23.01
N ILE A 246 5.81 -14.92 -23.11
CA ILE A 246 5.12 -15.57 -21.98
C ILE A 246 5.78 -16.92 -21.65
N VAL A 247 6.14 -17.74 -22.64
CA VAL A 247 6.85 -19.00 -22.40
C VAL A 247 8.20 -18.76 -21.70
N GLY A 248 8.96 -17.79 -22.18
CA GLY A 248 10.24 -17.44 -21.55
C GLY A 248 10.10 -16.83 -20.15
N LEU A 249 9.03 -16.06 -19.90
CA LEU A 249 8.67 -15.60 -18.57
C LEU A 249 8.37 -16.78 -17.64
N GLU A 250 7.50 -17.69 -18.09
CA GLU A 250 7.07 -18.85 -17.31
C GLU A 250 8.25 -19.73 -16.91
N ALA A 251 9.14 -20.03 -17.84
CA ALA A 251 10.37 -20.78 -17.56
C ALA A 251 11.25 -20.12 -16.47
N GLN A 252 11.19 -18.80 -16.35
CA GLN A 252 11.94 -18.05 -15.33
C GLN A 252 11.27 -18.05 -13.96
N VAL A 253 9.93 -17.93 -13.90
CA VAL A 253 9.24 -17.63 -12.62
C VAL A 253 8.54 -18.84 -11.99
N THR A 254 8.35 -19.97 -12.72
CA THR A 254 7.59 -21.12 -12.23
C THR A 254 8.15 -21.69 -10.92
N ALA A 255 9.47 -21.77 -10.79
CA ALA A 255 10.09 -22.28 -9.56
C ALA A 255 9.81 -21.37 -8.36
N ASP A 256 9.88 -20.05 -8.56
CA ASP A 256 9.63 -19.05 -7.51
C ASP A 256 8.13 -19.03 -7.12
N LEU A 257 7.22 -19.11 -8.11
CA LEU A 257 5.79 -19.21 -7.86
C LEU A 257 5.46 -20.47 -7.05
N SER A 258 6.01 -21.62 -7.45
CA SER A 258 5.80 -22.88 -6.74
C SER A 258 6.37 -22.88 -5.32
N ALA A 259 7.54 -22.28 -5.12
CA ALA A 259 8.17 -22.18 -3.79
C ALA A 259 7.37 -21.30 -2.82
N ALA A 260 6.63 -20.34 -3.34
CA ALA A 260 5.79 -19.42 -2.57
C ALA A 260 4.31 -19.84 -2.48
N ASP A 261 3.95 -21.02 -3.01
CA ASP A 261 2.55 -21.46 -3.18
C ASP A 261 1.69 -20.37 -3.86
N ALA A 262 2.25 -19.75 -4.89
CA ALA A 262 1.70 -18.59 -5.58
C ALA A 262 1.16 -18.97 -6.97
N VAL A 263 0.14 -18.24 -7.41
CA VAL A 263 -0.42 -18.33 -8.75
C VAL A 263 -0.33 -16.97 -9.43
N GLY A 264 0.17 -16.94 -10.66
CA GLY A 264 0.26 -15.74 -11.49
C GLY A 264 -0.71 -15.80 -12.67
N SER A 265 -1.50 -14.73 -12.87
CA SER A 265 -2.29 -14.53 -14.09
C SER A 265 -1.76 -13.32 -14.85
N LEU A 266 -1.77 -13.36 -16.18
CA LEU A 266 -1.17 -12.32 -17.00
C LEU A 266 -1.91 -12.14 -18.32
N PHE A 267 -2.18 -10.90 -18.69
CA PHE A 267 -2.51 -10.47 -20.05
C PHE A 267 -1.36 -9.62 -20.58
N HIS A 268 -0.76 -10.02 -21.67
CA HIS A 268 0.32 -9.29 -22.32
C HIS A 268 -0.04 -9.04 -23.78
N LEU A 269 0.05 -7.79 -24.23
CA LEU A 269 -0.19 -7.43 -25.61
C LEU A 269 0.98 -6.69 -26.25
N ARG A 270 1.06 -6.77 -27.58
CA ARG A 270 1.89 -5.96 -28.46
C ARG A 270 0.98 -5.31 -29.50
N LEU A 271 0.93 -3.98 -29.50
CA LEU A 271 0.24 -3.19 -30.51
C LEU A 271 1.24 -2.67 -31.55
N ASP A 272 0.96 -2.86 -32.82
CA ASP A 272 1.55 -2.09 -33.91
C ASP A 272 0.71 -0.81 -34.09
N PRO A 273 1.20 0.38 -33.70
CA PRO A 273 0.40 1.60 -33.78
C PRO A 273 0.11 2.06 -35.21
N THR A 274 0.85 1.55 -36.22
CA THR A 274 0.63 1.91 -37.62
C THR A 274 -0.60 1.23 -38.19
N SER A 275 -0.76 -0.07 -37.94
CA SER A 275 -1.87 -0.87 -38.44
C SER A 275 -3.06 -0.91 -37.47
N GLY A 276 -2.82 -0.82 -36.20
CA GLY A 276 -3.81 -1.11 -35.14
C GLY A 276 -3.89 -2.57 -34.78
N HIS A 277 -3.00 -3.40 -35.32
CA HIS A 277 -2.94 -4.82 -35.03
C HIS A 277 -2.39 -5.07 -33.62
N VAL A 278 -3.11 -5.89 -32.87
CA VAL A 278 -2.75 -6.28 -31.50
C VAL A 278 -2.57 -7.78 -31.46
N ASP A 279 -1.35 -8.23 -31.22
CA ASP A 279 -1.08 -9.59 -30.76
C ASP A 279 -1.20 -9.64 -29.24
N PHE A 280 -1.81 -10.67 -28.68
CA PHE A 280 -1.89 -10.84 -27.25
C PHE A 280 -1.77 -12.29 -26.80
N GLY A 281 -1.36 -12.47 -25.55
CA GLY A 281 -1.42 -13.72 -24.83
C GLY A 281 -2.13 -13.54 -23.50
N ASP A 282 -3.00 -14.46 -23.16
CA ASP A 282 -3.74 -14.48 -21.90
C ASP A 282 -3.40 -15.76 -21.13
N ALA A 283 -2.59 -15.61 -20.10
CA ALA A 283 -2.21 -16.68 -19.19
C ALA A 283 -3.14 -16.70 -17.97
N GLY A 284 -4.39 -17.08 -18.18
CA GLY A 284 -5.40 -17.24 -17.13
C GLY A 284 -5.88 -15.93 -16.51
N HIS A 285 -5.71 -14.80 -17.20
CA HIS A 285 -6.14 -13.50 -16.71
C HIS A 285 -7.64 -13.26 -16.90
N GLY A 286 -8.13 -13.35 -18.14
CA GLY A 286 -9.55 -13.30 -18.48
C GLY A 286 -10.28 -12.00 -18.16
N LEU A 287 -9.59 -10.92 -17.87
CA LEU A 287 -10.16 -9.65 -17.42
C LEU A 287 -9.87 -8.51 -18.42
N ALA A 288 -10.09 -8.81 -19.71
CA ALA A 288 -9.95 -7.85 -20.79
C ALA A 288 -11.24 -7.77 -21.61
N VAL A 289 -11.63 -6.56 -22.03
CA VAL A 289 -12.82 -6.30 -22.82
C VAL A 289 -12.53 -5.28 -23.92
N LEU A 290 -12.85 -5.64 -25.16
CA LEU A 290 -12.88 -4.73 -26.29
C LEU A 290 -14.25 -4.03 -26.34
N VAL A 291 -14.24 -2.72 -26.34
CA VAL A 291 -15.41 -1.85 -26.48
C VAL A 291 -15.30 -1.13 -27.82
N PRO A 292 -15.89 -1.69 -28.92
CA PRO A 292 -15.87 -1.05 -30.21
C PRO A 292 -16.59 0.29 -30.20
N ALA A 293 -16.19 1.20 -31.13
CA ALA A 293 -16.91 2.45 -31.36
C ALA A 293 -18.37 2.17 -31.71
N ASP A 294 -18.58 1.15 -32.56
CA ASP A 294 -19.89 0.69 -33.00
C ASP A 294 -20.07 -0.81 -32.67
N GLY A 295 -21.23 -1.16 -32.11
CA GLY A 295 -21.58 -2.55 -31.80
C GLY A 295 -21.39 -2.95 -30.33
N PRO A 296 -21.61 -4.23 -30.00
CA PRO A 296 -21.52 -4.73 -28.63
C PRO A 296 -20.07 -4.87 -28.15
N ALA A 297 -19.87 -4.69 -26.85
CA ALA A 297 -18.60 -5.02 -26.23
C ALA A 297 -18.30 -6.54 -26.33
N ARG A 298 -17.03 -6.88 -26.39
CA ARG A 298 -16.56 -8.26 -26.51
C ARG A 298 -15.54 -8.57 -25.40
N VAL A 299 -15.90 -9.46 -24.49
CA VAL A 299 -14.96 -9.99 -23.50
C VAL A 299 -13.93 -10.87 -24.21
N LEU A 300 -12.67 -10.64 -23.92
CA LEU A 300 -11.58 -11.51 -24.38
C LEU A 300 -11.45 -12.63 -23.34
N HIS A 301 -11.80 -13.84 -23.76
CA HIS A 301 -11.70 -15.00 -22.87
C HIS A 301 -10.26 -15.46 -22.71
N PRO A 302 -9.87 -15.99 -21.53
CA PRO A 302 -8.53 -16.51 -21.32
C PRO A 302 -8.27 -17.65 -22.31
N LEU A 303 -7.07 -17.63 -22.89
CA LEU A 303 -6.67 -18.62 -23.88
C LEU A 303 -5.99 -19.83 -23.23
N ASP A 304 -5.30 -19.59 -22.11
CA ASP A 304 -4.43 -20.55 -21.45
C ASP A 304 -4.61 -20.55 -19.92
N LEU A 305 -3.97 -21.52 -19.25
CA LEU A 305 -3.94 -21.57 -17.79
C LEU A 305 -3.00 -20.49 -17.21
N PRO A 306 -3.17 -20.13 -15.94
CA PRO A 306 -2.26 -19.24 -15.23
C PRO A 306 -0.79 -19.69 -15.30
N LEU A 307 0.11 -18.73 -15.04
CA LEU A 307 1.57 -18.97 -15.02
C LEU A 307 1.92 -20.07 -14.02
N GLY A 308 2.75 -21.01 -14.45
CA GLY A 308 3.20 -22.15 -13.66
C GLY A 308 2.21 -23.32 -13.58
N LEU A 309 1.00 -23.17 -14.16
CA LEU A 309 -0.01 -24.24 -14.21
C LEU A 309 -0.19 -24.87 -15.59
N GLN A 310 0.34 -24.25 -16.66
CA GLN A 310 0.30 -24.80 -18.01
C GLN A 310 1.28 -25.97 -18.11
N PRO A 311 0.83 -27.17 -18.53
CA PRO A 311 1.76 -28.26 -18.83
C PRO A 311 2.73 -27.89 -19.97
N GLU A 312 4.01 -28.20 -19.84
CA GLU A 312 5.02 -27.91 -20.86
C GLU A 312 4.68 -28.54 -22.24
N SER A 313 3.90 -29.60 -22.24
CA SER A 313 3.46 -30.26 -23.45
C SER A 313 2.36 -29.52 -24.24
N ILE A 314 1.76 -28.47 -23.64
CA ILE A 314 0.70 -27.67 -24.24
C ILE A 314 1.27 -26.28 -24.54
N PRO A 315 1.46 -25.92 -25.82
CA PRO A 315 1.97 -24.60 -26.16
C PRO A 315 0.98 -23.50 -25.78
N ARG A 316 1.48 -22.31 -25.47
CA ARG A 316 0.68 -21.10 -25.24
C ARG A 316 -0.01 -20.68 -26.54
N SER A 317 -1.27 -20.28 -26.40
CA SER A 317 -2.14 -19.90 -27.53
C SER A 317 -1.98 -18.39 -27.82
N PRO A 318 -1.60 -18.00 -29.06
CA PRO A 318 -1.63 -16.58 -29.41
C PRO A 318 -3.05 -16.12 -29.70
N GLY A 319 -3.38 -14.92 -29.23
CA GLY A 319 -4.57 -14.18 -29.60
C GLY A 319 -4.23 -13.00 -30.47
N ALA A 320 -5.16 -12.57 -31.31
CA ALA A 320 -5.02 -11.36 -32.11
C ALA A 320 -6.36 -10.64 -32.26
N LEU A 321 -6.28 -9.31 -32.43
CA LEU A 321 -7.40 -8.44 -32.78
C LEU A 321 -6.87 -7.19 -33.49
N ASP A 322 -7.76 -6.51 -34.19
CA ASP A 322 -7.46 -5.21 -34.77
C ASP A 322 -8.31 -4.16 -34.02
N LEU A 323 -7.68 -3.06 -33.62
CA LEU A 323 -8.37 -1.88 -33.07
C LEU A 323 -8.68 -0.94 -34.23
N GLU A 324 -9.95 -0.61 -34.41
CA GLU A 324 -10.39 0.43 -35.34
C GLU A 324 -10.44 1.80 -34.66
N PRO A 325 -10.42 2.91 -35.44
CA PRO A 325 -10.58 4.24 -34.85
C PRO A 325 -11.86 4.36 -34.00
N GLY A 326 -11.69 4.83 -32.77
CA GLY A 326 -12.75 4.93 -31.76
C GLY A 326 -12.91 3.69 -30.86
N ASP A 327 -12.24 2.59 -31.16
CA ASP A 327 -12.25 1.41 -30.30
C ASP A 327 -11.46 1.64 -29.01
N ARG A 328 -11.92 1.01 -27.95
CA ARG A 328 -11.26 1.00 -26.65
C ARG A 328 -11.03 -0.42 -26.15
N LEU A 329 -9.80 -0.73 -25.76
CA LEU A 329 -9.46 -1.98 -25.09
C LEU A 329 -9.21 -1.71 -23.64
N ALA A 330 -10.05 -2.26 -22.75
CA ALA A 330 -9.90 -2.15 -21.32
C ALA A 330 -9.41 -3.47 -20.73
N ILE A 331 -8.37 -3.41 -19.90
CA ILE A 331 -7.76 -4.54 -19.22
C ILE A 331 -7.69 -4.19 -17.75
N CYS A 332 -8.21 -5.04 -16.87
CA CYS A 332 -8.27 -4.74 -15.44
C CYS A 332 -7.84 -5.91 -14.57
N THR A 333 -7.52 -5.64 -13.30
CA THR A 333 -7.40 -6.68 -12.29
C THR A 333 -8.70 -6.85 -11.51
N GLN A 334 -8.80 -7.94 -10.75
CA GLN A 334 -10.01 -8.30 -10.00
C GLN A 334 -10.50 -7.19 -9.07
N GLY A 335 -9.57 -6.37 -8.54
CA GLY A 335 -9.92 -5.27 -7.64
C GLY A 335 -10.88 -4.24 -8.25
N VAL A 336 -10.79 -4.00 -9.56
CA VAL A 336 -11.75 -3.12 -10.27
C VAL A 336 -13.17 -3.63 -10.13
N LEU A 337 -13.36 -4.95 -10.20
CA LEU A 337 -14.67 -5.60 -10.12
C LEU A 337 -15.18 -5.78 -8.68
N THR A 338 -14.47 -5.28 -7.69
CA THR A 338 -14.93 -5.18 -6.30
C THR A 338 -15.43 -3.78 -5.94
N SER A 339 -15.27 -2.81 -6.84
CA SER A 339 -15.71 -1.43 -6.65
C SER A 339 -17.22 -1.29 -6.75
N ASP A 340 -17.78 -0.26 -6.12
CA ASP A 340 -19.22 -0.01 -6.15
C ASP A 340 -19.74 0.16 -7.58
N GLY A 341 -20.72 -0.69 -7.95
CA GLY A 341 -21.34 -0.69 -9.28
C GLY A 341 -20.57 -1.42 -10.37
N LEU A 342 -19.40 -2.00 -10.06
CA LEU A 342 -18.59 -2.77 -11.01
C LEU A 342 -18.40 -4.20 -10.48
N ARG A 343 -19.20 -5.13 -10.95
CA ARG A 343 -19.15 -6.54 -10.50
C ARG A 343 -18.78 -7.51 -11.60
N HIS A 344 -18.99 -7.11 -12.85
CA HIS A 344 -18.73 -7.92 -14.03
C HIS A 344 -18.02 -7.09 -15.11
N LEU A 345 -17.39 -7.75 -16.08
CA LEU A 345 -16.78 -7.08 -17.23
C LEU A 345 -17.78 -6.30 -18.07
N ASP A 346 -19.04 -6.71 -18.08
CA ASP A 346 -20.13 -5.98 -18.77
C ASP A 346 -20.37 -4.61 -18.12
N ASP A 347 -20.25 -4.50 -16.77
CA ASP A 347 -20.36 -3.21 -16.07
C ASP A 347 -19.19 -2.31 -16.43
N LEU A 348 -17.95 -2.86 -16.48
CA LEU A 348 -16.77 -2.13 -16.92
C LEU A 348 -16.91 -1.68 -18.39
N ALA A 349 -17.38 -2.54 -19.26
CA ALA A 349 -17.63 -2.20 -20.66
C ALA A 349 -18.65 -1.06 -20.80
N ALA A 350 -19.74 -1.09 -20.01
CA ALA A 350 -20.74 -0.03 -19.97
C ALA A 350 -20.15 1.30 -19.45
N LEU A 351 -19.31 1.25 -18.41
CA LEU A 351 -18.61 2.41 -17.87
C LEU A 351 -17.68 3.02 -18.93
N VAL A 352 -16.83 2.20 -19.56
CA VAL A 352 -15.87 2.63 -20.59
C VAL A 352 -16.61 3.23 -21.79
N ARG A 353 -17.72 2.62 -22.22
CA ARG A 353 -18.55 3.11 -23.32
C ARG A 353 -19.22 4.45 -23.00
N SER A 354 -19.71 4.63 -21.77
CA SER A 354 -20.39 5.85 -21.35
C SER A 354 -19.46 7.03 -21.07
N ALA A 355 -18.17 6.77 -20.91
CA ALA A 355 -17.17 7.82 -20.70
C ALA A 355 -16.82 8.51 -22.01
N PRO A 356 -16.62 9.86 -22.02
CA PRO A 356 -16.23 10.59 -23.23
C PRO A 356 -14.86 10.13 -23.76
N ASP A 357 -13.95 9.76 -22.86
CA ASP A 357 -12.58 9.31 -23.15
C ASP A 357 -12.12 8.29 -22.12
N GLY A 358 -10.95 7.69 -22.36
CA GLY A 358 -10.32 6.70 -21.49
C GLY A 358 -9.94 7.30 -20.14
N ALA A 359 -9.44 8.53 -20.11
CA ALA A 359 -9.05 9.23 -18.87
C ALA A 359 -10.25 9.38 -17.92
N THR A 360 -11.41 9.77 -18.46
CA THR A 360 -12.65 9.85 -17.65
C THR A 360 -13.09 8.46 -17.14
N ALA A 361 -12.94 7.42 -17.96
CA ALA A 361 -13.28 6.06 -17.53
C ALA A 361 -12.38 5.62 -16.35
N VAL A 362 -11.09 5.82 -16.46
CA VAL A 362 -10.10 5.53 -15.42
C VAL A 362 -10.37 6.34 -14.15
N GLU A 363 -10.69 7.63 -14.27
CA GLU A 363 -11.01 8.49 -13.13
C GLU A 363 -12.26 8.04 -12.39
N ARG A 364 -13.31 7.60 -13.10
CA ARG A 364 -14.51 7.05 -12.49
C ARG A 364 -14.21 5.79 -11.69
N VAL A 365 -13.33 4.90 -12.19
CA VAL A 365 -12.90 3.72 -11.44
C VAL A 365 -12.09 4.14 -10.21
N ARG A 366 -11.16 5.08 -10.35
CA ARG A 366 -10.36 5.58 -9.22
C ARG A 366 -11.20 6.15 -8.09
N THR A 367 -12.27 6.88 -8.42
CA THR A 367 -13.18 7.46 -7.42
C THR A 367 -14.17 6.45 -6.84
N ALA A 368 -14.45 5.35 -7.53
CA ALA A 368 -15.31 4.27 -7.04
C ALA A 368 -14.59 3.26 -6.14
N VAL A 369 -13.25 3.28 -6.12
CA VAL A 369 -12.46 2.44 -5.22
C VAL A 369 -12.54 3.02 -3.81
N PRO A 370 -13.02 2.25 -2.81
CA PRO A 370 -12.99 2.68 -1.42
C PRO A 370 -11.55 2.95 -0.96
N THR A 371 -11.35 3.99 -0.16
CA THR A 371 -10.03 4.33 0.40
C THR A 371 -9.45 3.25 1.33
N ASP A 372 -10.32 2.38 1.84
CA ASP A 372 -10.02 1.21 2.66
C ASP A 372 -10.10 -0.12 1.89
N ALA A 373 -10.10 -0.06 0.54
CA ALA A 373 -10.13 -1.26 -0.29
C ALA A 373 -8.98 -2.20 0.07
N ALA A 374 -9.33 -3.45 0.41
CA ALA A 374 -8.37 -4.48 0.82
C ALA A 374 -7.69 -5.20 -0.37
N VAL A 375 -7.76 -4.64 -1.58
CA VAL A 375 -7.25 -5.26 -2.81
C VAL A 375 -6.62 -4.21 -3.72
N ASP A 376 -5.61 -4.63 -4.47
CA ASP A 376 -5.02 -3.81 -5.52
C ASP A 376 -6.02 -3.57 -6.64
N VAL A 377 -5.94 -2.40 -7.26
CA VAL A 377 -6.78 -1.99 -8.38
C VAL A 377 -5.90 -1.52 -9.53
N THR A 378 -5.99 -2.20 -10.65
CA THR A 378 -5.33 -1.81 -11.90
C THR A 378 -6.34 -1.80 -13.02
N LEU A 379 -6.43 -0.68 -13.74
CA LEU A 379 -7.17 -0.58 -15.00
C LEU A 379 -6.29 0.15 -16.03
N VAL A 380 -6.22 -0.44 -17.21
CA VAL A 380 -5.62 0.17 -18.40
C VAL A 380 -6.70 0.29 -19.46
N VAL A 381 -6.85 1.46 -20.04
CA VAL A 381 -7.73 1.73 -21.18
C VAL A 381 -6.87 2.24 -22.34
N LEU A 382 -6.80 1.48 -23.40
CA LEU A 382 -6.15 1.85 -24.66
C LEU A 382 -7.22 2.29 -25.66
N THR A 383 -7.14 3.52 -26.13
CA THR A 383 -8.08 4.13 -27.08
C THR A 383 -7.37 4.38 -28.41
N ARG A 384 -7.90 3.97 -29.55
CA ARG A 384 -7.45 4.37 -30.89
C ARG A 384 -8.26 5.57 -31.37
N HIS A 385 -7.58 6.62 -31.91
CA HIS A 385 -8.18 7.81 -32.51
C HIS A 385 -8.40 7.71 -34.01
#